data_e98f6bb764f92d11d12c0c958bbe9ba2
#
_entry.id   e98f6bb764f92d11d12c0c958bbe9ba2
#
_cell.length_a   1.000
_cell.length_b   1.000
_cell.length_c   1.000
_cell.angle_alpha   90.00
_cell.angle_beta   90.00
_cell.angle_gamma   90.00
#
_symmetry.space_group_name_H-M   'P 1'
#
loop_
_entity.id
_entity.type
_entity.pdbx_description
1 polymer ?
#
loop_
_entity_poly.entity_id
_entity_poly.type
_entity_poly.pdbx_seq_one_letter_code
_entity_poly.pdbx_strand_id
1 'polypeptide(L)'
;MKRFKHIFRVILAVILTNLTTIVTAQDFSGYNAPDISVQNSRVNEEATAWLDSVDISLLTCGPGEEVWSYYGHSALRIQDKAHGSDVAVNWGMFSFRQSFFVLRFVFGLTDYQIGIYPMTDFMAEYSAEGRWVRQQRLHLSREEKLKVLHAIEENAQPENRTYRYNFFFDNCTTRAREMVITNIGYCNTNFKDTDAQSTYREEIHKLNGNHRWARFGNDLLLGYLSDRDLTQREWEFLPDNLSKDFATEGRKDFVNETAGDAEVNHLIGKDGYLMLVDSTCYLIPPTQKVAEAEVITPTLVFITLAVIIIALSVFEWKRKKNFWVLDAFLLILTGLPGLILFAMLFSQHPTVQVNFQMLILNPFNLIFVWKTIQKMRQGKLYWYYEVWGICLVVSLFMQIWQTYAEGMVTLALSLLVRYAFKSTMLDLSANNLKIQHRIITKFRKKKKNQESN
;
A
#
# COMPACT_ATOMS: atom_id res chain seq x y z
N MET A 1 17.35 6.95 -35.87
CA MET A 1 17.07 5.52 -35.68
C MET A 1 18.13 4.77 -34.88
N LYS A 2 19.44 4.82 -35.15
CA LYS A 2 20.46 4.07 -34.38
C LYS A 2 20.55 4.49 -32.90
N ARG A 3 20.46 5.79 -32.56
CA ARG A 3 20.46 6.29 -31.16
C ARG A 3 19.20 5.91 -30.38
N PHE A 4 18.04 5.81 -31.05
CA PHE A 4 16.78 5.39 -30.43
C PHE A 4 16.81 3.93 -29.98
N LYS A 5 17.36 3.03 -30.81
CA LYS A 5 17.55 1.62 -30.43
C LYS A 5 18.49 1.45 -29.22
N HIS A 6 19.44 2.36 -29.05
CA HIS A 6 20.38 2.29 -27.93
C HIS A 6 19.72 2.77 -26.61
N ILE A 7 18.97 3.85 -26.65
CA ILE A 7 18.23 4.39 -25.50
C ILE A 7 17.10 3.43 -25.08
N PHE A 8 16.38 2.84 -26.04
CA PHE A 8 15.36 1.83 -25.76
C PHE A 8 15.95 0.59 -25.10
N ARG A 9 17.12 0.13 -25.56
CA ARG A 9 17.84 -1.00 -24.91
C ARG A 9 18.29 -0.67 -23.49
N VAL A 10 18.73 0.55 -23.23
CA VAL A 10 19.14 0.98 -21.88
C VAL A 10 17.94 1.07 -20.95
N ILE A 11 16.81 1.64 -21.39
CA ILE A 11 15.58 1.70 -20.61
C ILE A 11 15.03 0.29 -20.36
N LEU A 12 15.01 -0.56 -21.38
CA LEU A 12 14.58 -1.96 -21.26
C LEU A 12 15.52 -2.75 -20.34
N ALA A 13 16.83 -2.50 -20.39
CA ALA A 13 17.82 -3.12 -19.50
C ALA A 13 17.62 -2.68 -18.04
N VAL A 14 17.33 -1.39 -17.80
CA VAL A 14 17.05 -0.88 -16.45
C VAL A 14 15.72 -1.46 -15.91
N ILE A 15 14.71 -1.63 -16.75
CA ILE A 15 13.44 -2.28 -16.36
C ILE A 15 13.68 -3.77 -16.08
N LEU A 16 14.44 -4.46 -16.94
CA LEU A 16 14.74 -5.89 -16.79
C LEU A 16 15.67 -6.18 -15.61
N THR A 17 16.67 -5.34 -15.34
CA THR A 17 17.54 -5.51 -14.16
C THR A 17 16.79 -5.27 -12.85
N ASN A 18 15.82 -4.35 -12.80
CA ASN A 18 14.95 -4.19 -11.64
C ASN A 18 13.95 -5.36 -11.50
N LEU A 19 13.47 -5.95 -12.60
CA LEU A 19 12.65 -7.16 -12.55
C LEU A 19 13.44 -8.39 -12.04
N THR A 20 14.72 -8.51 -12.40
CA THR A 20 15.58 -9.63 -11.92
C THR A 20 16.00 -9.46 -10.46
N THR A 21 16.17 -8.25 -9.96
CA THR A 21 16.40 -7.99 -8.54
C THR A 21 15.17 -8.21 -7.68
N ILE A 22 13.96 -8.12 -8.23
CA ILE A 22 12.70 -8.39 -7.53
C ILE A 22 12.45 -9.91 -7.36
N VAL A 23 12.93 -10.74 -8.29
CA VAL A 23 12.86 -12.21 -8.18
C VAL A 23 13.78 -12.76 -7.07
N THR A 24 14.75 -11.97 -6.59
CA THR A 24 15.53 -12.25 -5.38
C THR A 24 15.08 -11.44 -4.17
N ALA A 25 13.81 -11.01 -4.11
CA ALA A 25 13.20 -10.60 -2.87
C ALA A 25 13.27 -11.82 -1.95
N GLN A 26 14.17 -11.72 -1.00
CA GLN A 26 14.51 -12.73 -0.03
C GLN A 26 13.22 -13.33 0.54
N ASP A 27 13.11 -14.64 0.41
CA ASP A 27 12.27 -15.45 1.27
C ASP A 27 12.53 -15.05 2.72
N PHE A 28 11.63 -14.25 3.27
CA PHE A 28 11.58 -13.98 4.71
C PHE A 28 11.09 -15.20 5.50
N SER A 29 11.10 -16.39 4.89
CA SER A 29 10.90 -17.68 5.55
C SER A 29 12.08 -18.11 6.45
N GLY A 30 13.17 -17.34 6.48
CA GLY A 30 14.40 -17.62 7.21
C GLY A 30 14.48 -17.07 8.63
N TYR A 31 13.36 -16.84 9.34
CA TYR A 31 13.42 -16.76 10.79
C TYR A 31 13.44 -18.19 11.33
N ASN A 32 14.62 -18.79 11.34
CA ASN A 32 14.88 -19.90 12.25
C ASN A 32 14.71 -19.35 13.65
N ALA A 33 13.57 -19.67 14.29
CA ALA A 33 13.43 -19.52 15.73
C ALA A 33 14.68 -20.17 16.36
N PRO A 34 15.39 -19.50 17.28
CA PRO A 34 16.49 -20.12 17.98
C PRO A 34 15.95 -21.40 18.59
N ASP A 35 16.65 -22.51 18.30
CA ASP A 35 16.40 -23.81 18.91
C ASP A 35 16.68 -23.66 20.43
N ILE A 36 15.64 -23.17 21.13
CA ILE A 36 15.63 -23.14 22.59
C ILE A 36 15.38 -24.60 22.98
N SER A 37 16.46 -25.33 23.08
CA SER A 37 16.47 -26.57 23.83
C SER A 37 16.07 -26.21 25.27
N VAL A 38 14.74 -26.27 25.51
CA VAL A 38 14.15 -26.10 26.85
C VAL A 38 14.69 -27.22 27.67
N GLN A 39 15.75 -26.94 28.43
CA GLN A 39 16.03 -27.71 29.62
C GLN A 39 14.75 -27.76 30.43
N ASN A 40 14.24 -28.97 30.65
CA ASN A 40 13.11 -29.28 31.51
C ASN A 40 13.36 -28.74 32.96
N SER A 41 13.27 -27.43 33.14
CA SER A 41 13.02 -26.85 34.44
C SER A 41 11.52 -27.01 34.67
N ARG A 42 11.12 -27.97 35.50
CA ARG A 42 9.78 -28.05 36.10
C ARG A 42 9.49 -26.67 36.63
N VAL A 43 8.66 -25.90 35.95
CA VAL A 43 8.19 -24.59 36.39
C VAL A 43 7.53 -24.87 37.73
N ASN A 44 8.01 -24.27 38.82
CA ASN A 44 7.47 -24.50 40.16
C ASN A 44 6.00 -24.03 40.12
N GLU A 45 5.06 -24.95 40.22
CA GLU A 45 3.62 -24.68 40.12
C GLU A 45 3.17 -23.58 41.10
N GLU A 46 3.75 -23.52 42.30
CA GLU A 46 3.48 -22.44 43.25
C GLU A 46 3.98 -21.08 42.78
N ALA A 47 5.14 -21.02 42.13
CA ALA A 47 5.72 -19.78 41.64
C ALA A 47 4.93 -19.20 40.44
N THR A 48 4.12 -20.00 39.74
CA THR A 48 3.31 -19.60 38.59
C THR A 48 1.81 -19.53 38.85
N ALA A 49 1.37 -19.87 40.09
CA ALA A 49 -0.05 -19.86 40.47
C ALA A 49 -0.73 -18.49 40.27
N TRP A 50 0.02 -17.39 40.42
CA TRP A 50 -0.49 -16.04 40.19
C TRP A 50 -0.96 -15.82 38.71
N LEU A 51 -0.44 -16.59 37.74
CA LEU A 51 -0.85 -16.49 36.34
C LEU A 51 -2.30 -16.94 36.12
N ASP A 52 -2.94 -17.63 37.04
CA ASP A 52 -4.37 -17.93 36.98
C ASP A 52 -5.23 -16.66 37.08
N SER A 53 -4.73 -15.64 37.78
CA SER A 53 -5.38 -14.32 37.85
C SER A 53 -5.13 -13.42 36.67
N VAL A 54 -4.20 -13.78 35.75
CA VAL A 54 -3.82 -12.98 34.62
C VAL A 54 -4.60 -13.40 33.39
N ASP A 55 -5.33 -12.47 32.79
CA ASP A 55 -5.94 -12.62 31.45
C ASP A 55 -5.13 -11.85 30.40
N ILE A 56 -4.86 -12.50 29.28
CA ILE A 56 -4.28 -11.88 28.08
C ILE A 56 -5.35 -11.88 27.01
N SER A 57 -5.61 -10.71 26.40
CA SER A 57 -6.66 -10.56 25.40
C SER A 57 -6.16 -9.79 24.19
N LEU A 58 -6.62 -10.16 23.00
CA LEU A 58 -6.48 -9.34 21.80
C LEU A 58 -7.55 -8.24 21.84
N LEU A 59 -7.12 -7.01 21.66
CA LEU A 59 -7.98 -5.85 21.44
C LEU A 59 -8.00 -5.51 19.97
N THR A 60 -9.21 -5.42 19.40
CA THR A 60 -9.45 -4.95 18.03
C THR A 60 -10.26 -3.67 18.10
N CYS A 61 -9.68 -2.59 17.56
CA CYS A 61 -10.30 -1.26 17.60
C CYS A 61 -10.80 -0.90 16.21
N GLY A 62 -12.00 -0.35 16.16
CA GLY A 62 -12.65 0.07 14.93
C GLY A 62 -11.94 1.22 14.21
N PRO A 63 -12.31 1.47 12.94
CA PRO A 63 -11.82 2.61 12.18
C PRO A 63 -12.13 3.94 12.87
N GLY A 64 -11.23 4.92 12.71
CA GLY A 64 -11.45 6.31 13.09
C GLY A 64 -11.69 7.20 11.88
N GLU A 65 -11.67 8.53 12.09
CA GLU A 65 -11.92 9.53 11.04
C GLU A 65 -10.62 10.03 10.38
N GLU A 66 -9.49 9.81 11.02
CA GLU A 66 -8.19 10.22 10.50
C GLU A 66 -7.62 9.18 9.54
N VAL A 67 -6.89 9.64 8.52
CA VAL A 67 -6.39 8.77 7.44
C VAL A 67 -5.60 7.57 7.97
N TRP A 68 -4.80 7.74 9.01
CA TRP A 68 -4.03 6.65 9.63
C TRP A 68 -4.88 5.70 10.48
N SER A 69 -6.08 6.08 10.86
CA SER A 69 -7.00 5.28 11.68
C SER A 69 -8.08 4.55 10.89
N TYR A 70 -8.20 4.77 9.58
CA TYR A 70 -9.20 4.10 8.73
C TYR A 70 -9.14 2.58 8.76
N TYR A 71 -7.97 2.03 9.06
CA TYR A 71 -7.73 0.58 9.02
C TYR A 71 -7.91 -0.10 10.36
N GLY A 72 -8.36 0.63 11.39
CA GLY A 72 -8.48 0.11 12.73
C GLY A 72 -7.14 0.05 13.46
N HIS A 73 -7.11 -0.72 14.56
CA HIS A 73 -5.91 -0.91 15.36
C HIS A 73 -5.98 -2.22 16.15
N SER A 74 -4.82 -2.81 16.46
CA SER A 74 -4.70 -3.98 17.36
C SER A 74 -3.76 -3.68 18.51
N ALA A 75 -4.14 -4.16 19.70
CA ALA A 75 -3.33 -4.11 20.91
C ALA A 75 -3.54 -5.41 21.73
N LEU A 76 -2.71 -5.65 22.73
CA LEU A 76 -2.96 -6.68 23.73
C LEU A 76 -3.37 -6.02 25.03
N ARG A 77 -4.33 -6.61 25.74
CA ARG A 77 -4.67 -6.26 27.12
C ARG A 77 -4.10 -7.31 28.05
N ILE A 78 -3.42 -6.87 29.10
CA ILE A 78 -2.97 -7.72 30.19
C ILE A 78 -3.67 -7.26 31.44
N GLN A 79 -4.49 -8.14 32.01
CA GLN A 79 -5.23 -7.87 33.23
C GLN A 79 -4.82 -8.85 34.32
N ASP A 80 -4.19 -8.36 35.36
CA ASP A 80 -3.91 -9.12 36.59
C ASP A 80 -4.95 -8.77 37.66
N LYS A 81 -5.91 -9.66 37.84
CA LYS A 81 -7.03 -9.48 38.79
C LYS A 81 -6.60 -9.55 40.25
N ALA A 82 -5.53 -10.28 40.53
CA ALA A 82 -5.05 -10.44 41.93
C ALA A 82 -4.33 -9.16 42.40
N HIS A 83 -3.57 -8.51 41.54
CA HIS A 83 -2.80 -7.32 41.88
C HIS A 83 -3.47 -6.01 41.40
N GLY A 84 -4.62 -6.09 40.73
CA GLY A 84 -5.36 -4.94 40.26
C GLY A 84 -4.66 -4.19 39.09
N SER A 85 -3.74 -4.83 38.39
CA SER A 85 -3.09 -4.26 37.21
C SER A 85 -3.90 -4.53 35.96
N ASP A 86 -4.12 -3.50 35.12
CA ASP A 86 -4.86 -3.59 33.87
C ASP A 86 -4.24 -2.63 32.86
N VAL A 87 -3.52 -3.16 31.87
CA VAL A 87 -2.74 -2.38 30.93
C VAL A 87 -3.02 -2.80 29.49
N ALA A 88 -2.93 -1.83 28.59
CA ALA A 88 -2.88 -2.04 27.16
C ALA A 88 -1.43 -2.00 26.67
N VAL A 89 -1.03 -3.03 25.94
CA VAL A 89 0.24 -3.12 25.23
C VAL A 89 -0.02 -2.78 23.77
N ASN A 90 0.54 -1.67 23.34
CA ASN A 90 0.23 -1.04 22.08
C ASN A 90 1.50 -0.90 21.20
N TRP A 91 1.44 -1.33 19.96
CA TRP A 91 2.48 -1.09 18.95
C TRP A 91 2.01 0.00 17.99
N GLY A 92 2.96 0.66 17.35
CA GLY A 92 2.62 1.73 16.40
C GLY A 92 2.62 3.13 17.04
N MET A 93 3.19 3.27 18.26
CA MET A 93 3.39 4.58 18.86
C MET A 93 4.43 5.38 18.08
N PHE A 94 4.03 6.55 17.57
CA PHE A 94 4.89 7.43 16.78
C PHE A 94 4.68 8.90 17.15
N SER A 95 5.56 9.77 16.65
CA SER A 95 5.44 11.21 16.88
C SER A 95 5.60 11.97 15.57
N PHE A 96 4.63 12.80 15.24
CA PHE A 96 4.71 13.76 14.12
C PHE A 96 5.79 14.84 14.32
N ARG A 97 6.34 14.98 15.53
CA ARG A 97 7.43 15.93 15.84
C ARG A 97 8.79 15.50 15.30
N GLN A 98 8.90 14.27 14.76
CA GLN A 98 10.12 13.82 14.10
C GLN A 98 10.40 14.70 12.87
N SER A 99 11.64 15.20 12.77
CA SER A 99 12.07 16.01 11.62
C SER A 99 11.84 15.26 10.32
N PHE A 100 11.24 15.93 9.34
CA PHE A 100 10.93 15.36 8.02
C PHE A 100 10.04 14.09 8.06
N PHE A 101 9.11 14.01 9.01
CA PHE A 101 8.25 12.84 9.21
C PHE A 101 7.63 12.32 7.89
N VAL A 102 7.03 13.19 7.08
CA VAL A 102 6.40 12.79 5.81
C VAL A 102 7.41 12.18 4.83
N LEU A 103 8.60 12.77 4.69
CA LEU A 103 9.65 12.21 3.83
C LEU A 103 10.12 10.86 4.37
N ARG A 104 10.36 10.76 5.68
CA ARG A 104 10.74 9.49 6.32
C ARG A 104 9.68 8.41 6.10
N PHE A 105 8.39 8.76 6.20
CA PHE A 105 7.29 7.84 5.94
C PHE A 105 7.28 7.37 4.47
N VAL A 106 7.39 8.29 3.51
CA VAL A 106 7.46 7.98 2.07
C VAL A 106 8.61 7.00 1.75
N PHE A 107 9.77 7.19 2.38
CA PHE A 107 10.91 6.31 2.17
C PHE A 107 10.93 5.06 3.06
N GLY A 108 9.91 4.85 3.90
CA GLY A 108 9.87 3.72 4.85
C GLY A 108 10.92 3.82 5.95
N LEU A 109 11.26 5.05 6.36
CA LEU A 109 12.30 5.35 7.36
C LEU A 109 11.70 5.82 8.69
N THR A 110 10.40 5.60 8.92
CA THR A 110 9.77 5.95 10.19
C THR A 110 9.97 4.85 11.22
N ASP A 111 10.40 5.27 12.40
CA ASP A 111 10.57 4.40 13.55
C ASP A 111 9.38 4.57 14.50
N TYR A 112 8.78 3.45 14.85
CA TYR A 112 7.67 3.34 15.78
C TYR A 112 8.12 2.53 16.99
N GLN A 113 7.36 2.59 18.07
CA GLN A 113 7.72 1.87 19.30
C GLN A 113 6.51 1.24 19.98
N ILE A 114 6.79 0.28 20.86
CA ILE A 114 5.82 -0.26 21.81
C ILE A 114 5.53 0.78 22.90
N GLY A 115 4.28 0.84 23.35
CA GLY A 115 3.84 1.60 24.52
C GLY A 115 2.99 0.72 25.43
N ILE A 116 3.19 0.84 26.72
CA ILE A 116 2.40 0.15 27.75
C ILE A 116 1.83 1.22 28.65
N TYR A 117 0.51 1.27 28.78
CA TYR A 117 -0.18 2.27 29.57
C TYR A 117 -1.51 1.75 30.15
N PRO A 118 -2.08 2.42 31.16
CA PRO A 118 -3.31 1.95 31.82
C PRO A 118 -4.45 1.72 30.82
N MET A 119 -5.21 0.66 31.00
CA MET A 119 -6.37 0.35 30.18
C MET A 119 -7.43 1.46 30.25
N THR A 120 -7.52 2.19 31.36
CA THR A 120 -8.39 3.36 31.52
C THR A 120 -8.10 4.45 30.50
N ASP A 121 -6.83 4.73 30.24
CA ASP A 121 -6.39 5.76 29.30
C ASP A 121 -6.68 5.31 27.86
N PHE A 122 -6.42 4.02 27.57
CA PHE A 122 -6.78 3.41 26.28
C PHE A 122 -8.28 3.53 26.00
N MET A 123 -9.12 3.18 26.96
CA MET A 123 -10.57 3.26 26.82
C MET A 123 -11.07 4.71 26.67
N ALA A 124 -10.45 5.65 27.39
CA ALA A 124 -10.80 7.06 27.30
C ALA A 124 -10.50 7.63 25.89
N GLU A 125 -9.35 7.27 25.31
CA GLU A 125 -8.96 7.68 23.95
C GLU A 125 -9.97 7.18 22.91
N TYR A 126 -10.24 5.86 22.87
CA TYR A 126 -11.15 5.27 21.88
C TYR A 126 -12.61 5.72 22.08
N SER A 127 -13.02 5.96 23.32
CA SER A 127 -14.34 6.50 23.64
C SER A 127 -14.47 7.94 23.15
N ALA A 128 -13.45 8.78 23.34
CA ALA A 128 -13.44 10.16 22.86
C ALA A 128 -13.49 10.25 21.32
N GLU A 129 -12.80 9.31 20.63
CA GLU A 129 -12.83 9.21 19.17
C GLU A 129 -14.12 8.54 18.62
N GLY A 130 -14.97 7.99 19.49
CA GLY A 130 -16.19 7.27 19.12
C GLY A 130 -15.90 6.00 18.32
N ARG A 131 -14.80 5.33 18.62
CA ARG A 131 -14.37 4.07 17.99
C ARG A 131 -14.74 2.89 18.89
N TRP A 132 -15.25 1.83 18.28
CA TRP A 132 -15.55 0.61 19.02
C TRP A 132 -14.27 -0.15 19.41
N VAL A 133 -14.33 -0.88 20.51
CA VAL A 133 -13.25 -1.77 20.97
C VAL A 133 -13.83 -3.15 21.27
N ARG A 134 -13.37 -4.16 20.55
CA ARG A 134 -13.69 -5.58 20.77
C ARG A 134 -12.53 -6.26 21.47
N GLN A 135 -12.84 -7.02 22.50
CA GLN A 135 -11.89 -7.83 23.25
C GLN A 135 -12.14 -9.32 22.96
N GLN A 136 -11.08 -10.05 22.72
CA GLN A 136 -11.05 -11.51 22.63
C GLN A 136 -10.08 -12.04 23.66
N ARG A 137 -10.59 -12.69 24.71
CA ARG A 137 -9.76 -13.31 25.74
C ARG A 137 -9.13 -14.57 25.17
N LEU A 138 -7.81 -14.72 25.35
CA LEU A 138 -7.04 -15.84 24.84
C LEU A 138 -7.00 -16.97 25.85
N HIS A 139 -7.25 -18.19 25.38
CA HIS A 139 -7.11 -19.40 26.17
C HIS A 139 -5.65 -19.86 26.18
N LEU A 140 -4.90 -19.44 27.18
CA LEU A 140 -3.46 -19.71 27.34
C LEU A 140 -3.18 -20.44 28.62
N SER A 141 -2.31 -21.45 28.56
CA SER A 141 -1.75 -22.09 29.75
C SER A 141 -0.86 -21.12 30.56
N ARG A 142 -0.57 -21.45 31.83
CA ARG A 142 0.35 -20.66 32.66
C ARG A 142 1.71 -20.46 31.98
N GLU A 143 2.26 -21.51 31.37
CA GLU A 143 3.55 -21.46 30.68
C GLU A 143 3.51 -20.50 29.49
N GLU A 144 2.47 -20.54 28.71
CA GLU A 144 2.29 -19.65 27.56
C GLU A 144 2.09 -18.19 27.97
N LYS A 145 1.27 -17.95 29.02
CA LYS A 145 1.13 -16.61 29.59
C LYS A 145 2.48 -16.07 30.02
N LEU A 146 3.29 -16.88 30.73
CA LEU A 146 4.63 -16.47 31.15
C LEU A 146 5.53 -16.13 29.98
N LYS A 147 5.55 -16.94 28.90
CA LYS A 147 6.33 -16.68 27.70
C LYS A 147 5.90 -15.37 27.02
N VAL A 148 4.59 -15.15 26.87
CA VAL A 148 4.06 -13.92 26.25
C VAL A 148 4.43 -12.69 27.08
N LEU A 149 4.26 -12.76 28.43
CA LEU A 149 4.61 -11.66 29.33
C LEU A 149 6.11 -11.33 29.26
N HIS A 150 6.97 -12.35 29.28
CA HIS A 150 8.42 -12.18 29.19
C HIS A 150 8.82 -11.57 27.83
N ALA A 151 8.21 -12.03 26.73
CA ALA A 151 8.48 -11.47 25.40
C ALA A 151 8.05 -10.00 25.28
N ILE A 152 6.93 -9.62 25.91
CA ILE A 152 6.49 -8.22 26.00
C ILE A 152 7.48 -7.39 26.83
N GLU A 153 7.93 -7.90 27.95
CA GLU A 153 8.91 -7.23 28.81
C GLU A 153 10.25 -7.02 28.07
N GLU A 154 10.73 -8.04 27.37
CA GLU A 154 11.92 -7.96 26.54
C GLU A 154 11.76 -6.94 25.40
N ASN A 155 10.61 -6.95 24.72
CA ASN A 155 10.32 -5.99 23.64
C ASN A 155 10.18 -4.55 24.17
N ALA A 156 9.78 -4.35 25.42
CA ALA A 156 9.65 -3.04 26.04
C ALA A 156 10.99 -2.43 26.49
N GLN A 157 12.08 -3.21 26.52
CA GLN A 157 13.41 -2.71 26.88
C GLN A 157 13.85 -1.58 25.92
N PRO A 158 14.62 -0.59 26.39
CA PRO A 158 15.04 0.56 25.58
C PRO A 158 15.68 0.20 24.23
N GLU A 159 16.46 -0.88 24.19
CA GLU A 159 17.16 -1.39 23.01
C GLU A 159 16.24 -2.10 22.00
N ASN A 160 15.10 -2.66 22.45
CA ASN A 160 14.22 -3.50 21.64
C ASN A 160 12.90 -2.82 21.29
N ARG A 161 12.53 -1.74 21.99
CA ARG A 161 11.18 -1.15 21.88
C ARG A 161 10.90 -0.44 20.57
N THR A 162 11.95 -0.06 19.82
CA THR A 162 11.82 0.71 18.58
C THR A 162 11.98 -0.20 17.38
N TYR A 163 11.10 -0.05 16.39
CA TYR A 163 11.13 -0.83 15.16
C TYR A 163 10.81 0.01 13.93
N ARG A 164 11.24 -0.48 12.76
CA ARG A 164 10.95 0.14 11.47
C ARG A 164 9.55 -0.25 11.02
N TYR A 165 8.66 0.72 11.03
CA TYR A 165 7.25 0.50 10.68
C TYR A 165 7.07 0.18 9.20
N ASN A 166 6.26 -0.83 8.91
CA ASN A 166 5.79 -1.14 7.56
C ASN A 166 4.29 -1.43 7.61
N PHE A 167 3.50 -0.65 6.88
CA PHE A 167 2.04 -0.70 6.98
C PHE A 167 1.40 -2.05 6.60
N PHE A 168 2.07 -2.91 5.81
CA PHE A 168 1.59 -4.26 5.49
C PHE A 168 2.35 -5.37 6.22
N PHE A 169 3.65 -5.20 6.45
CA PHE A 169 4.50 -6.29 6.90
C PHE A 169 4.91 -6.21 8.38
N ASP A 170 4.97 -5.00 8.96
CA ASP A 170 5.39 -4.79 10.35
C ASP A 170 4.62 -3.63 10.98
N ASN A 171 3.36 -3.88 11.34
CA ASN A 171 2.43 -2.92 11.90
C ASN A 171 1.93 -3.36 13.29
N CYS A 172 0.99 -2.61 13.88
CA CYS A 172 0.43 -2.93 15.19
C CYS A 172 -0.21 -4.32 15.23
N THR A 173 -0.89 -4.74 14.18
CA THR A 173 -1.60 -6.01 14.09
C THR A 173 -0.62 -7.18 13.95
N THR A 174 0.33 -7.09 13.02
CA THR A 174 1.34 -8.14 12.84
C THR A 174 2.20 -8.30 14.09
N ARG A 175 2.54 -7.20 14.78
CA ARG A 175 3.27 -7.23 16.06
C ARG A 175 2.48 -7.90 17.17
N ALA A 176 1.21 -7.55 17.36
CA ALA A 176 0.34 -8.20 18.34
C ALA A 176 0.19 -9.70 18.06
N ARG A 177 0.03 -10.08 16.78
CA ARG A 177 -0.01 -11.47 16.35
C ARG A 177 1.26 -12.23 16.72
N GLU A 178 2.41 -11.73 16.25
CA GLU A 178 3.69 -12.41 16.48
C GLU A 178 3.98 -12.55 17.97
N MET A 179 3.65 -11.55 18.77
CA MET A 179 3.82 -11.60 20.23
C MET A 179 3.07 -12.76 20.87
N VAL A 180 1.89 -13.11 20.36
CA VAL A 180 1.12 -14.25 20.83
C VAL A 180 1.61 -15.55 20.20
N ILE A 181 1.59 -15.61 18.85
CA ILE A 181 1.75 -16.85 18.07
C ILE A 181 3.13 -17.48 18.28
N THR A 182 4.21 -16.70 18.30
CA THR A 182 5.56 -17.23 18.49
C THR A 182 5.81 -17.78 19.90
N ASN A 183 5.01 -17.36 20.87
CA ASN A 183 5.19 -17.72 22.29
C ASN A 183 4.25 -18.83 22.79
N ILE A 184 3.29 -19.26 21.98
CA ILE A 184 2.32 -20.31 22.35
C ILE A 184 2.61 -21.68 21.70
N GLY A 185 3.77 -21.89 21.13
CA GLY A 185 4.14 -23.19 20.55
C GLY A 185 3.33 -23.58 19.31
N TYR A 186 3.07 -22.68 18.46
CA TYR A 186 2.09 -22.70 17.38
C TYR A 186 2.46 -23.53 16.13
N CYS A 187 3.10 -24.67 16.31
CA CYS A 187 3.49 -25.52 15.17
C CYS A 187 2.33 -26.30 14.51
N ASN A 188 1.09 -26.18 15.00
CA ASN A 188 0.01 -27.08 14.62
C ASN A 188 -1.35 -26.43 14.34
N THR A 189 -1.40 -25.19 13.94
CA THR A 189 -2.66 -24.64 13.46
C THR A 189 -2.97 -25.14 12.08
N ASN A 190 -4.26 -25.36 11.84
CA ASN A 190 -4.82 -25.54 10.52
C ASN A 190 -4.86 -24.21 9.75
N PHE A 191 -3.78 -23.41 9.81
CA PHE A 191 -3.54 -22.49 8.73
C PHE A 191 -3.37 -23.36 7.50
N LYS A 192 -4.47 -23.63 6.85
CA LYS A 192 -4.37 -24.03 5.47
C LYS A 192 -3.63 -22.88 4.83
N ASP A 193 -2.50 -23.16 4.19
CA ASP A 193 -1.90 -22.26 3.18
C ASP A 193 -2.88 -22.15 1.99
N THR A 194 -4.12 -21.84 2.29
CA THR A 194 -5.12 -21.47 1.32
C THR A 194 -4.85 -20.01 1.06
N ASP A 195 -4.44 -19.69 -0.15
CA ASP A 195 -4.39 -18.34 -0.64
C ASP A 195 -5.66 -17.62 -0.20
N ALA A 196 -5.51 -16.58 0.61
CA ALA A 196 -6.60 -15.67 0.87
C ALA A 196 -6.95 -15.12 -0.51
N GLN A 197 -8.15 -15.42 -1.04
CA GLN A 197 -8.57 -15.01 -2.39
C GLN A 197 -8.78 -13.50 -2.46
N SER A 198 -7.77 -12.74 -2.04
CA SER A 198 -7.78 -11.28 -2.01
C SER A 198 -6.36 -10.72 -2.03
N THR A 199 -6.24 -9.43 -2.31
CA THR A 199 -4.98 -8.69 -2.39
C THR A 199 -4.89 -7.63 -1.27
N TYR A 200 -3.68 -7.10 -0.99
CA TYR A 200 -3.53 -5.99 -0.05
C TYR A 200 -4.44 -4.81 -0.41
N ARG A 201 -4.51 -4.46 -1.69
CA ARG A 201 -5.33 -3.35 -2.17
C ARG A 201 -6.82 -3.59 -1.94
N GLU A 202 -7.32 -4.78 -2.25
CA GLU A 202 -8.73 -5.13 -2.02
C GLU A 202 -9.09 -5.08 -0.55
N GLU A 203 -8.23 -5.57 0.33
CA GLU A 203 -8.47 -5.55 1.77
C GLU A 203 -8.57 -4.11 2.32
N ILE A 204 -7.66 -3.21 1.95
CA ILE A 204 -7.75 -1.82 2.39
C ILE A 204 -8.94 -1.09 1.76
N HIS A 205 -9.38 -1.47 0.55
CA HIS A 205 -10.56 -0.89 -0.09
C HIS A 205 -11.87 -1.19 0.65
N LYS A 206 -11.96 -2.32 1.36
CA LYS A 206 -13.11 -2.66 2.21
C LYS A 206 -13.32 -1.63 3.32
N LEU A 207 -12.24 -1.00 3.79
CA LEU A 207 -12.24 -0.08 4.91
C LEU A 207 -12.30 1.39 4.51
N ASN A 208 -11.74 1.77 3.35
CA ASN A 208 -11.69 3.15 2.89
C ASN A 208 -12.64 3.47 1.72
N GLY A 209 -13.65 2.61 1.47
CA GLY A 209 -14.56 2.76 0.34
C GLY A 209 -15.33 4.08 0.31
N ASN A 210 -15.65 4.65 1.47
CA ASN A 210 -16.36 5.94 1.61
C ASN A 210 -15.43 7.16 1.52
N HIS A 211 -14.11 6.98 1.63
CA HIS A 211 -13.08 8.02 1.59
C HIS A 211 -12.33 7.97 0.25
N ARG A 212 -13.02 8.34 -0.83
CA ARG A 212 -12.53 8.13 -2.21
C ARG A 212 -11.23 8.88 -2.52
N TRP A 213 -11.01 10.07 -1.95
CA TRP A 213 -9.75 10.80 -2.12
C TRP A 213 -8.59 10.17 -1.35
N ALA A 214 -8.84 9.67 -0.14
CA ALA A 214 -7.83 8.93 0.61
C ALA A 214 -7.49 7.60 -0.10
N ARG A 215 -8.51 6.89 -0.59
CA ARG A 215 -8.34 5.70 -1.44
C ARG A 215 -7.54 6.01 -2.70
N PHE A 216 -7.87 7.11 -3.39
CA PHE A 216 -7.11 7.58 -4.55
C PHE A 216 -5.62 7.80 -4.22
N GLY A 217 -5.33 8.47 -3.09
CA GLY A 217 -3.96 8.70 -2.64
C GLY A 217 -3.20 7.39 -2.38
N ASN A 218 -3.82 6.45 -1.68
CA ASN A 218 -3.23 5.13 -1.43
C ASN A 218 -2.98 4.37 -2.74
N ASP A 219 -3.99 4.29 -3.61
CA ASP A 219 -3.88 3.59 -4.89
C ASP A 219 -2.84 4.20 -5.83
N LEU A 220 -2.67 5.53 -5.75
CA LEU A 220 -1.64 6.22 -6.51
C LEU A 220 -0.22 5.83 -6.06
N LEU A 221 -0.01 5.65 -4.76
CA LEU A 221 1.30 5.32 -4.20
C LEU A 221 1.60 3.82 -4.26
N LEU A 222 0.60 2.96 -4.16
CA LEU A 222 0.76 1.50 -4.17
C LEU A 222 1.09 0.99 -5.57
N GLY A 223 2.15 0.19 -5.66
CA GLY A 223 2.59 -0.48 -6.87
C GLY A 223 1.93 -1.86 -7.08
N TYR A 224 2.41 -2.59 -8.08
CA TYR A 224 1.81 -3.86 -8.51
C TYR A 224 1.88 -4.98 -7.46
N LEU A 225 2.88 -4.96 -6.56
CA LEU A 225 2.97 -5.96 -5.48
C LEU A 225 1.81 -5.91 -4.48
N SER A 226 1.05 -4.81 -4.47
CA SER A 226 -0.16 -4.70 -3.66
C SER A 226 -1.37 -5.41 -4.27
N ASP A 227 -1.26 -5.84 -5.53
CA ASP A 227 -2.30 -6.53 -6.30
C ASP A 227 -2.03 -8.04 -6.44
N ARG A 228 -1.04 -8.59 -5.73
CA ARG A 228 -0.81 -10.03 -5.66
C ARG A 228 -1.71 -10.68 -4.63
N ASP A 229 -2.02 -11.96 -4.84
CA ASP A 229 -2.75 -12.75 -3.87
C ASP A 229 -1.97 -12.87 -2.55
N LEU A 230 -2.70 -12.81 -1.45
CA LEU A 230 -2.17 -12.89 -0.10
C LEU A 230 -2.17 -14.35 0.38
N THR A 231 -1.18 -14.70 1.18
CA THR A 231 -1.28 -15.86 2.07
C THR A 231 -2.22 -15.53 3.24
N GLN A 232 -2.74 -16.56 3.93
CA GLN A 232 -3.56 -16.36 5.12
C GLN A 232 -2.85 -15.51 6.16
N ARG A 233 -1.56 -15.77 6.41
CA ARG A 233 -0.74 -14.98 7.33
C ARG A 233 -0.59 -13.51 6.92
N GLU A 234 -0.48 -13.23 5.63
CA GLU A 234 -0.40 -11.85 5.12
C GLU A 234 -1.75 -11.14 5.22
N TRP A 235 -2.87 -11.88 5.06
CA TRP A 235 -4.23 -11.34 5.18
C TRP A 235 -4.52 -10.80 6.59
N GLU A 236 -3.87 -11.33 7.62
CA GLU A 236 -3.96 -10.89 9.00
C GLU A 236 -3.29 -9.53 9.30
N PHE A 237 -2.79 -8.82 8.29
CA PHE A 237 -2.21 -7.49 8.51
C PHE A 237 -3.24 -6.45 9.01
N LEU A 238 -4.52 -6.71 8.80
CA LEU A 238 -5.63 -5.89 9.27
C LEU A 238 -6.20 -6.39 10.60
N PRO A 239 -6.56 -5.47 11.53
CA PRO A 239 -7.05 -5.84 12.86
C PRO A 239 -8.26 -6.76 12.86
N ASP A 240 -9.25 -6.50 11.97
CA ASP A 240 -10.46 -7.30 11.91
C ASP A 240 -10.21 -8.69 11.31
N ASN A 241 -9.26 -8.80 10.38
CA ASN A 241 -8.86 -10.06 9.78
C ASN A 241 -8.16 -10.95 10.83
N LEU A 242 -7.18 -10.41 11.57
CA LEU A 242 -6.53 -11.12 12.68
C LEU A 242 -7.54 -11.58 13.74
N SER A 243 -8.48 -10.71 14.10
CA SER A 243 -9.52 -11.04 15.08
C SER A 243 -10.43 -12.19 14.61
N LYS A 244 -10.76 -12.24 13.30
CA LYS A 244 -11.55 -13.34 12.71
C LYS A 244 -10.77 -14.65 12.74
N ASP A 245 -9.50 -14.57 12.41
CA ASP A 245 -8.65 -15.76 12.35
C ASP A 245 -8.44 -16.35 13.75
N PHE A 246 -8.09 -15.53 14.72
CA PHE A 246 -8.00 -15.96 16.13
C PHE A 246 -9.29 -16.61 16.66
N ALA A 247 -10.46 -16.15 16.21
CA ALA A 247 -11.75 -16.71 16.60
C ALA A 247 -12.02 -18.10 15.98
N THR A 248 -11.34 -18.45 14.89
CA THR A 248 -11.54 -19.72 14.16
C THR A 248 -10.41 -20.71 14.40
N GLU A 249 -9.31 -20.27 14.99
CA GLU A 249 -8.14 -21.12 15.21
C GLU A 249 -8.34 -22.13 16.33
N GLY A 250 -8.09 -23.38 16.00
CA GLY A 250 -8.05 -24.48 16.96
C GLY A 250 -6.62 -24.95 17.20
N ARG A 251 -6.34 -25.44 18.41
CA ARG A 251 -5.03 -25.93 18.87
C ARG A 251 -5.04 -27.46 18.97
N LYS A 252 -4.19 -28.13 18.23
CA LYS A 252 -4.16 -29.62 18.15
C LYS A 252 -3.70 -30.30 19.44
N ASP A 253 -2.82 -29.65 20.19
CA ASP A 253 -2.06 -30.31 21.24
C ASP A 253 -2.83 -30.50 22.55
N PHE A 254 -3.97 -29.84 22.76
CA PHE A 254 -4.72 -29.87 24.03
C PHE A 254 -5.86 -30.89 24.10
N VAL A 255 -6.30 -31.44 22.95
CA VAL A 255 -7.48 -32.34 22.92
C VAL A 255 -7.24 -33.65 23.66
N ASN A 256 -5.99 -34.11 23.76
CA ASN A 256 -5.67 -35.39 24.42
C ASN A 256 -5.53 -35.32 25.96
N GLU A 257 -5.24 -34.15 26.51
CA GLU A 257 -4.99 -33.99 27.96
C GLU A 257 -6.24 -33.53 28.74
N THR A 258 -7.18 -32.83 28.09
CA THR A 258 -8.33 -32.20 28.78
C THR A 258 -9.70 -32.76 28.40
N ALA A 259 -9.76 -33.84 27.63
CA ALA A 259 -11.01 -34.43 27.16
C ALA A 259 -11.98 -34.95 28.27
N GLY A 260 -11.61 -34.78 29.52
CA GLY A 260 -12.42 -35.15 30.69
C GLY A 260 -13.09 -34.00 31.43
N ASP A 261 -12.70 -32.75 31.18
CA ASP A 261 -13.23 -31.60 31.92
C ASP A 261 -14.42 -30.94 31.21
N ALA A 262 -15.56 -30.89 31.89
CA ALA A 262 -16.79 -30.30 31.35
C ALA A 262 -16.66 -28.79 31.02
N GLU A 263 -15.73 -28.08 31.68
CA GLU A 263 -15.44 -26.66 31.45
C GLU A 263 -14.75 -26.40 30.07
N VAL A 264 -14.06 -27.40 29.54
CA VAL A 264 -13.29 -27.26 28.27
C VAL A 264 -14.10 -27.61 27.06
N ASN A 265 -15.19 -28.38 27.20
CA ASN A 265 -16.00 -28.86 26.08
C ASN A 265 -16.63 -27.73 25.26
N HIS A 266 -16.89 -26.55 25.80
CA HIS A 266 -17.41 -25.39 25.06
C HIS A 266 -16.35 -24.69 24.21
N LEU A 267 -15.06 -24.92 24.47
CA LEU A 267 -13.92 -24.38 23.74
C LEU A 267 -13.49 -25.29 22.58
N ILE A 268 -14.07 -26.47 22.46
CA ILE A 268 -13.76 -27.39 21.35
C ILE A 268 -14.53 -26.93 20.10
N GLY A 269 -13.80 -26.50 19.09
CA GLY A 269 -14.36 -26.13 17.81
C GLY A 269 -14.94 -27.31 17.04
N LYS A 270 -15.63 -27.03 15.94
CA LYS A 270 -16.27 -28.07 15.09
C LYS A 270 -15.30 -29.14 14.59
N ASP A 271 -14.02 -28.81 14.50
CA ASP A 271 -12.95 -29.70 14.02
C ASP A 271 -12.28 -30.52 15.14
N GLY A 272 -12.80 -30.44 16.37
CA GLY A 272 -12.27 -31.18 17.53
C GLY A 272 -11.00 -30.58 18.14
N TYR A 273 -10.64 -29.35 17.80
CA TYR A 273 -9.49 -28.64 18.38
C TYR A 273 -9.93 -27.61 19.41
N LEU A 274 -9.07 -27.36 20.40
CA LEU A 274 -9.30 -26.32 21.40
C LEU A 274 -9.15 -24.95 20.75
N MET A 275 -10.12 -24.06 20.96
CA MET A 275 -10.12 -22.71 20.40
C MET A 275 -9.08 -21.81 21.09
N LEU A 276 -8.42 -20.95 20.32
CA LEU A 276 -7.50 -19.95 20.88
C LEU A 276 -8.23 -18.87 21.68
N VAL A 277 -9.45 -18.51 21.28
CA VAL A 277 -10.28 -17.49 21.94
C VAL A 277 -11.36 -18.18 22.76
N ASP A 278 -11.40 -17.90 24.06
CA ASP A 278 -12.43 -18.43 24.94
C ASP A 278 -13.69 -17.56 25.00
N SER A 279 -13.54 -16.24 24.86
CA SER A 279 -14.66 -15.31 24.93
C SER A 279 -14.40 -14.05 24.11
N THR A 280 -15.49 -13.51 23.55
CA THR A 280 -15.47 -12.27 22.77
C THR A 280 -16.54 -11.30 23.31
N CYS A 281 -16.16 -10.06 23.59
CA CYS A 281 -17.09 -9.01 24.00
C CYS A 281 -16.68 -7.67 23.43
N TYR A 282 -17.64 -6.73 23.38
CA TYR A 282 -17.33 -5.34 23.08
C TYR A 282 -17.16 -4.54 24.37
N LEU A 283 -16.00 -3.92 24.54
CA LEU A 283 -15.75 -2.97 25.62
C LEU A 283 -16.38 -1.61 25.30
N ILE A 284 -16.30 -1.21 24.03
CA ILE A 284 -17.03 -0.08 23.44
C ILE A 284 -17.79 -0.64 22.23
N PRO A 285 -19.12 -0.65 22.24
CA PRO A 285 -19.89 -1.18 21.12
C PRO A 285 -19.79 -0.31 19.87
N PRO A 286 -19.93 -0.91 18.66
CA PRO A 286 -19.95 -0.15 17.43
C PRO A 286 -21.20 0.78 17.38
N THR A 287 -20.96 2.04 17.04
CA THR A 287 -22.02 3.01 16.74
C THR A 287 -22.20 3.12 15.23
N GLN A 288 -23.44 3.17 14.76
CA GLN A 288 -23.70 3.41 13.34
C GLN A 288 -23.33 4.86 13.02
N LYS A 289 -22.19 5.05 12.36
CA LYS A 289 -21.84 6.33 11.73
C LYS A 289 -22.33 6.29 10.29
N VAL A 290 -23.18 7.22 9.89
CA VAL A 290 -23.54 7.42 8.48
C VAL A 290 -22.38 8.20 7.86
N ALA A 291 -21.60 7.56 7.02
CA ALA A 291 -20.54 8.24 6.28
C ALA A 291 -21.19 9.19 5.26
N GLU A 292 -20.81 10.46 5.27
CA GLU A 292 -21.22 11.41 4.24
C GLU A 292 -20.55 11.06 2.91
N ALA A 293 -21.34 11.02 1.83
CA ALA A 293 -20.81 10.73 0.51
C ALA A 293 -20.03 11.95 -0.03
N GLU A 294 -18.81 11.72 -0.50
CA GLU A 294 -18.02 12.75 -1.17
C GLU A 294 -18.66 13.15 -2.51
N VAL A 295 -19.09 14.41 -2.63
CA VAL A 295 -19.76 14.94 -3.83
C VAL A 295 -18.77 15.08 -5.00
N ILE A 296 -17.56 15.59 -4.72
CA ILE A 296 -16.51 15.75 -5.73
C ILE A 296 -15.58 14.54 -5.64
N THR A 297 -15.76 13.58 -6.52
CA THR A 297 -14.99 12.33 -6.55
C THR A 297 -13.80 12.43 -7.51
N PRO A 298 -12.72 11.63 -7.33
CA PRO A 298 -11.62 11.55 -8.29
C PRO A 298 -12.11 11.27 -9.72
N THR A 299 -13.05 10.34 -9.91
CA THR A 299 -13.64 10.04 -11.22
C THR A 299 -14.22 11.29 -11.88
N LEU A 300 -15.01 12.09 -11.14
CA LEU A 300 -15.61 13.30 -11.69
C LEU A 300 -14.55 14.32 -12.14
N VAL A 301 -13.49 14.49 -11.32
CA VAL A 301 -12.39 15.40 -11.64
C VAL A 301 -11.65 14.95 -12.90
N PHE A 302 -11.31 13.66 -13.01
CA PHE A 302 -10.59 13.15 -14.18
C PHE A 302 -11.43 13.09 -15.45
N ILE A 303 -12.73 12.82 -15.36
CA ILE A 303 -13.65 12.92 -16.50
C ILE A 303 -13.73 14.38 -16.97
N THR A 304 -13.90 15.32 -16.04
CA THR A 304 -13.95 16.76 -16.38
C THR A 304 -12.66 17.22 -17.07
N LEU A 305 -11.50 16.80 -16.52
CA LEU A 305 -10.19 17.08 -17.13
C LEU A 305 -10.08 16.47 -18.53
N ALA A 306 -10.52 15.24 -18.73
CA ALA A 306 -10.52 14.57 -20.02
C ALA A 306 -11.38 15.32 -21.06
N VAL A 307 -12.58 15.73 -20.67
CA VAL A 307 -13.46 16.53 -21.55
C VAL A 307 -12.79 17.84 -21.97
N ILE A 308 -12.15 18.55 -21.02
CA ILE A 308 -11.42 19.79 -21.30
C ILE A 308 -10.25 19.52 -22.27
N ILE A 309 -9.44 18.49 -22.04
CA ILE A 309 -8.31 18.13 -22.90
C ILE A 309 -8.78 17.83 -24.33
N ILE A 310 -9.84 17.04 -24.47
CA ILE A 310 -10.39 16.65 -25.77
C ILE A 310 -11.00 17.88 -26.48
N ALA A 311 -11.80 18.67 -25.78
CA ALA A 311 -12.42 19.87 -26.35
C ALA A 311 -11.37 20.88 -26.84
N LEU A 312 -10.33 21.15 -26.06
CA LEU A 312 -9.23 22.03 -26.45
C LEU A 312 -8.43 21.44 -27.61
N SER A 313 -8.24 20.12 -27.69
CA SER A 313 -7.56 19.46 -28.82
C SER A 313 -8.35 19.58 -30.12
N VAL A 314 -9.67 19.38 -30.05
CA VAL A 314 -10.57 19.57 -31.22
C VAL A 314 -10.60 21.04 -31.63
N PHE A 315 -10.63 21.97 -30.67
CA PHE A 315 -10.62 23.41 -30.97
C PHE A 315 -9.29 23.83 -31.62
N GLU A 316 -8.16 23.34 -31.12
CA GLU A 316 -6.83 23.54 -31.74
C GLU A 316 -6.79 23.04 -33.19
N TRP A 317 -7.30 21.83 -33.43
CA TRP A 317 -7.39 21.24 -34.78
C TRP A 317 -8.21 22.10 -35.73
N LYS A 318 -9.41 22.54 -35.31
CA LYS A 318 -10.30 23.40 -36.11
C LYS A 318 -9.67 24.77 -36.44
N ARG A 319 -8.98 25.36 -35.46
CA ARG A 319 -8.34 26.68 -35.58
C ARG A 319 -7.00 26.63 -36.30
N LYS A 320 -6.40 25.46 -36.51
CA LYS A 320 -5.05 25.25 -37.05
C LYS A 320 -3.98 26.06 -36.29
N LYS A 321 -4.19 26.29 -34.97
CA LYS A 321 -3.26 27.02 -34.10
C LYS A 321 -2.60 26.02 -33.17
N ASN A 322 -1.33 26.24 -32.83
CA ASN A 322 -0.56 25.36 -31.96
C ASN A 322 -0.72 25.79 -30.51
N PHE A 323 -1.50 25.01 -29.72
CA PHE A 323 -1.74 25.24 -28.26
C PHE A 323 -0.67 24.58 -27.41
N TRP A 324 0.60 24.88 -27.69
CA TRP A 324 1.74 24.35 -26.96
C TRP A 324 1.69 24.59 -25.44
N VAL A 325 0.96 25.62 -24.98
CA VAL A 325 0.76 25.92 -23.53
C VAL A 325 0.00 24.79 -22.85
N LEU A 326 -1.00 24.20 -23.51
CA LEU A 326 -1.72 23.05 -23.00
C LEU A 326 -0.77 21.85 -22.82
N ASP A 327 0.08 21.59 -23.82
CA ASP A 327 1.05 20.50 -23.74
C ASP A 327 2.08 20.72 -22.61
N ALA A 328 2.54 21.96 -22.46
CA ALA A 328 3.42 22.33 -21.35
C ALA A 328 2.76 22.09 -19.97
N PHE A 329 1.51 22.54 -19.83
CA PHE A 329 0.73 22.33 -18.60
C PHE A 329 0.57 20.83 -18.28
N LEU A 330 0.18 20.02 -19.27
CA LEU A 330 -0.01 18.58 -19.10
C LEU A 330 1.28 17.85 -18.75
N LEU A 331 2.41 18.21 -19.37
CA LEU A 331 3.72 17.65 -19.04
C LEU A 331 4.13 17.99 -17.60
N ILE A 332 3.89 19.22 -17.15
CA ILE A 332 4.19 19.63 -15.77
C ILE A 332 3.23 18.93 -14.80
N LEU A 333 1.93 18.94 -15.07
CA LEU A 333 0.90 18.33 -14.23
C LEU A 333 1.14 16.84 -14.00
N THR A 334 1.58 16.11 -15.02
CA THR A 334 1.90 14.69 -14.90
C THR A 334 3.31 14.42 -14.39
N GLY A 335 4.24 15.35 -14.60
CA GLY A 335 5.61 15.21 -14.16
C GLY A 335 5.81 15.43 -12.65
N LEU A 336 5.06 16.35 -12.04
CA LEU A 336 5.18 16.65 -10.60
C LEU A 336 4.83 15.45 -9.70
N PRO A 337 3.65 14.80 -9.84
CA PRO A 337 3.38 13.56 -9.11
C PRO A 337 4.36 12.44 -9.48
N GLY A 338 4.82 12.42 -10.73
CA GLY A 338 5.83 11.48 -11.19
C GLY A 338 7.14 11.52 -10.40
N LEU A 339 7.55 12.70 -9.88
CA LEU A 339 8.71 12.80 -8.99
C LEU A 339 8.49 12.05 -7.67
N ILE A 340 7.25 12.07 -7.14
CA ILE A 340 6.92 11.34 -5.92
C ILE A 340 7.01 9.84 -6.19
N LEU A 341 6.38 9.36 -7.27
CA LEU A 341 6.45 7.94 -7.66
C LEU A 341 7.89 7.50 -7.95
N PHE A 342 8.71 8.37 -8.54
CA PHE A 342 10.11 8.09 -8.77
C PHE A 342 10.89 7.98 -7.46
N ALA A 343 10.62 8.84 -6.49
CA ALA A 343 11.21 8.76 -5.16
C ALA A 343 10.82 7.46 -4.44
N MET A 344 9.58 6.97 -4.64
CA MET A 344 9.08 5.72 -4.07
C MET A 344 9.85 4.48 -4.56
N LEU A 345 10.53 4.52 -5.72
CA LEU A 345 11.43 3.43 -6.16
C LEU A 345 12.53 3.14 -5.13
N PHE A 346 12.93 4.12 -4.34
CA PHE A 346 13.96 4.02 -3.31
C PHE A 346 13.40 3.82 -1.90
N SER A 347 12.08 3.63 -1.79
CA SER A 347 11.42 3.38 -0.51
C SER A 347 11.78 1.99 0.02
N GLN A 348 11.82 1.84 1.35
CA GLN A 348 11.94 0.54 2.01
C GLN A 348 10.60 -0.22 2.08
N HIS A 349 9.51 0.36 1.55
CA HIS A 349 8.23 -0.33 1.40
C HIS A 349 8.18 -1.08 0.05
N PRO A 350 8.28 -2.41 0.00
CA PRO A 350 8.32 -3.15 -1.28
C PRO A 350 7.09 -2.91 -2.15
N THR A 351 5.93 -2.75 -1.54
CA THR A 351 4.64 -2.59 -2.22
C THR A 351 4.46 -1.26 -2.95
N VAL A 352 5.37 -0.30 -2.79
CA VAL A 352 5.30 1.00 -3.48
C VAL A 352 6.41 1.18 -4.54
N GLN A 353 7.45 0.32 -4.52
CA GLN A 353 8.66 0.51 -5.34
C GLN A 353 8.39 0.45 -6.84
N VAL A 354 7.63 -0.53 -7.30
CA VAL A 354 7.34 -0.71 -8.73
C VAL A 354 5.89 -0.33 -8.99
N ASN A 355 5.70 0.85 -9.56
CA ASN A 355 4.39 1.43 -9.82
C ASN A 355 4.25 1.80 -11.30
N PHE A 356 3.42 1.06 -12.02
CA PHE A 356 3.22 1.27 -13.45
C PHE A 356 2.50 2.57 -13.79
N GLN A 357 1.84 3.22 -12.83
CA GLN A 357 1.27 4.56 -13.02
C GLN A 357 2.35 5.62 -13.30
N MET A 358 3.62 5.35 -12.99
CA MET A 358 4.75 6.20 -13.37
C MET A 358 4.94 6.30 -14.90
N LEU A 359 4.37 5.40 -15.69
CA LEU A 359 4.35 5.53 -17.14
C LEU A 359 3.44 6.68 -17.60
N ILE A 360 2.37 6.96 -16.85
CA ILE A 360 1.44 8.07 -17.07
C ILE A 360 2.01 9.34 -16.44
N LEU A 361 2.31 9.26 -15.14
CA LEU A 361 2.90 10.32 -14.32
C LEU A 361 4.42 10.26 -14.43
N ASN A 362 4.96 10.66 -15.56
CA ASN A 362 6.36 10.43 -15.86
C ASN A 362 7.24 11.59 -15.38
N PRO A 363 8.19 11.38 -14.45
CA PRO A 363 9.06 12.44 -13.92
C PRO A 363 9.91 13.11 -15.00
N PHE A 364 10.26 12.37 -16.08
CA PHE A 364 11.02 12.91 -17.20
C PHE A 364 10.24 13.97 -17.99
N ASN A 365 8.92 14.06 -17.82
CA ASN A 365 8.12 15.17 -18.38
C ASN A 365 8.66 16.53 -17.94
N LEU A 366 9.09 16.66 -16.66
CA LEU A 366 9.68 17.91 -16.16
C LEU A 366 11.05 18.22 -16.77
N ILE A 367 11.86 17.19 -16.98
CA ILE A 367 13.21 17.35 -17.56
C ILE A 367 13.11 17.78 -19.03
N PHE A 368 12.19 17.18 -19.77
CA PHE A 368 12.11 17.37 -21.22
C PHE A 368 11.06 18.39 -21.65
N VAL A 369 10.23 18.97 -20.73
CA VAL A 369 9.18 19.94 -21.08
C VAL A 369 9.71 21.08 -21.93
N TRP A 370 10.81 21.70 -21.52
CA TRP A 370 11.36 22.84 -22.24
C TRP A 370 11.71 22.52 -23.70
N LYS A 371 12.50 21.47 -23.92
CA LYS A 371 12.92 21.06 -25.27
C LYS A 371 11.73 20.59 -26.12
N THR A 372 10.78 19.88 -25.50
CA THR A 372 9.54 19.45 -26.16
C THR A 372 8.75 20.64 -26.66
N ILE A 373 8.50 21.62 -25.81
CA ILE A 373 7.74 22.82 -26.15
C ILE A 373 8.48 23.68 -27.18
N GLN A 374 9.80 23.84 -27.04
CA GLN A 374 10.60 24.57 -28.04
C GLN A 374 10.47 23.94 -29.45
N LYS A 375 10.50 22.61 -29.57
CA LYS A 375 10.32 21.91 -30.84
C LYS A 375 8.88 21.99 -31.36
N MET A 376 7.89 21.87 -30.49
CA MET A 376 6.47 22.04 -30.87
C MET A 376 6.18 23.44 -31.40
N ARG A 377 6.77 24.50 -30.82
CA ARG A 377 6.66 25.89 -31.33
C ARG A 377 7.28 26.06 -32.73
N GLN A 378 8.27 25.23 -33.07
CA GLN A 378 8.88 25.18 -34.40
C GLN A 378 8.11 24.26 -35.38
N GLY A 379 6.94 23.74 -35.01
CA GLY A 379 6.17 22.81 -35.83
C GLY A 379 6.80 21.41 -35.94
N LYS A 380 7.62 21.01 -34.98
CA LYS A 380 8.32 19.72 -35.01
C LYS A 380 7.98 18.92 -33.73
N LEU A 381 7.83 17.61 -33.90
CA LEU A 381 7.72 16.70 -32.78
C LEU A 381 9.11 16.43 -32.19
N TYR A 382 9.19 16.38 -30.85
CA TYR A 382 10.41 16.01 -30.15
C TYR A 382 10.36 14.53 -29.78
N TRP A 383 11.43 13.80 -29.97
CA TRP A 383 11.49 12.35 -29.75
C TRP A 383 10.97 11.90 -28.37
N TYR A 384 11.17 12.72 -27.35
CA TYR A 384 10.71 12.41 -26.00
C TYR A 384 9.17 12.33 -25.93
N TYR A 385 8.47 13.21 -26.63
CA TYR A 385 7.00 13.20 -26.67
C TYR A 385 6.45 11.91 -27.32
N GLU A 386 7.16 11.37 -28.30
CA GLU A 386 6.85 10.06 -28.91
C GLU A 386 7.06 8.92 -27.91
N VAL A 387 8.19 8.96 -27.14
CA VAL A 387 8.46 7.98 -26.06
C VAL A 387 7.37 8.02 -25.00
N TRP A 388 6.97 9.22 -24.58
CA TRP A 388 5.88 9.34 -23.59
C TRP A 388 4.55 8.82 -24.15
N GLY A 389 4.23 9.06 -25.43
CA GLY A 389 3.08 8.45 -26.10
C GLY A 389 3.10 6.92 -26.05
N ILE A 390 4.28 6.30 -26.26
CA ILE A 390 4.45 4.85 -26.10
C ILE A 390 4.24 4.43 -24.65
N CYS A 391 4.78 5.18 -23.67
CA CYS A 391 4.56 4.89 -22.24
C CYS A 391 3.06 4.91 -21.87
N LEU A 392 2.28 5.85 -22.44
CA LEU A 392 0.83 5.90 -22.23
C LEU A 392 0.12 4.65 -22.77
N VAL A 393 0.52 4.16 -23.94
CA VAL A 393 -0.02 2.91 -24.50
C VAL A 393 0.37 1.72 -23.62
N VAL A 394 1.65 1.60 -23.25
CA VAL A 394 2.12 0.52 -22.39
C VAL A 394 1.41 0.53 -21.04
N SER A 395 1.16 1.71 -20.45
CA SER A 395 0.46 1.82 -19.17
C SER A 395 -0.94 1.20 -19.18
N LEU A 396 -1.65 1.26 -20.31
CA LEU A 396 -2.97 0.64 -20.45
C LEU A 396 -2.90 -0.90 -20.41
N PHE A 397 -1.81 -1.49 -20.91
CA PHE A 397 -1.61 -2.95 -20.80
C PHE A 397 -1.14 -3.37 -19.41
N MET A 398 -0.39 -2.52 -18.69
CA MET A 398 0.11 -2.81 -17.34
C MET A 398 -1.01 -2.92 -16.31
N GLN A 399 -2.23 -2.50 -16.61
CA GLN A 399 -3.41 -2.70 -15.76
C GLN A 399 -3.79 -4.18 -15.56
N ILE A 400 -3.25 -5.09 -16.35
CA ILE A 400 -3.43 -6.53 -16.15
C ILE A 400 -2.79 -6.97 -14.82
N TRP A 401 -1.74 -6.28 -14.39
CA TRP A 401 -0.96 -6.62 -13.19
C TRP A 401 -1.09 -5.63 -12.04
N GLN A 402 -1.59 -4.42 -12.31
CA GLN A 402 -1.74 -3.40 -11.28
C GLN A 402 -3.06 -2.65 -11.44
N THR A 403 -3.85 -2.63 -10.39
CA THR A 403 -5.03 -1.75 -10.28
C THR A 403 -4.56 -0.30 -10.11
N TYR A 404 -5.03 0.59 -10.96
CA TYR A 404 -4.67 2.00 -10.93
C TYR A 404 -5.62 2.80 -10.04
N ALA A 405 -5.11 3.91 -9.52
CA ALA A 405 -5.92 4.88 -8.80
C ALA A 405 -7.12 5.36 -9.65
N GLU A 406 -8.20 5.66 -8.97
CA GLU A 406 -9.47 6.07 -9.57
C GLU A 406 -9.27 7.24 -10.55
N GLY A 407 -9.70 7.08 -11.81
CA GLY A 407 -9.57 8.09 -12.85
C GLY A 407 -8.25 8.11 -13.62
N MET A 408 -7.22 7.36 -13.20
CA MET A 408 -5.92 7.33 -13.89
C MET A 408 -6.00 6.76 -15.30
N VAL A 409 -6.87 5.79 -15.54
CA VAL A 409 -7.13 5.25 -16.90
C VAL A 409 -7.75 6.33 -17.79
N THR A 410 -8.70 7.08 -17.25
CA THR A 410 -9.34 8.21 -17.96
C THR A 410 -8.31 9.27 -18.33
N LEU A 411 -7.40 9.58 -17.39
CA LEU A 411 -6.28 10.48 -17.64
C LEU A 411 -5.38 9.94 -18.78
N ALA A 412 -4.94 8.68 -18.70
CA ALA A 412 -4.06 8.07 -19.69
C ALA A 412 -4.69 8.11 -21.10
N LEU A 413 -5.97 7.75 -21.21
CA LEU A 413 -6.71 7.80 -22.48
C LEU A 413 -6.82 9.22 -23.03
N SER A 414 -7.13 10.20 -22.18
CA SER A 414 -7.24 11.60 -22.62
C SER A 414 -5.89 12.17 -23.07
N LEU A 415 -4.81 11.82 -22.40
CA LEU A 415 -3.45 12.18 -22.79
C LEU A 415 -3.03 11.49 -24.09
N LEU A 416 -3.42 10.24 -24.29
CA LEU A 416 -3.16 9.50 -25.53
C LEU A 416 -3.90 10.13 -26.74
N VAL A 417 -5.17 10.49 -26.53
CA VAL A 417 -5.95 11.25 -27.53
C VAL A 417 -5.25 12.59 -27.83
N ARG A 418 -4.81 13.32 -26.80
CA ARG A 418 -4.04 14.57 -26.98
C ARG A 418 -2.77 14.34 -27.79
N TYR A 419 -2.01 13.30 -27.46
CA TYR A 419 -0.80 12.90 -28.19
C TYR A 419 -1.10 12.65 -29.67
N ALA A 420 -2.14 11.87 -29.98
CA ALA A 420 -2.50 11.54 -31.36
C ALA A 420 -2.89 12.79 -32.18
N PHE A 421 -3.72 13.67 -31.62
CA PHE A 421 -4.08 14.94 -32.26
C PHE A 421 -2.85 15.81 -32.53
N LYS A 422 -1.97 15.96 -31.53
CA LYS A 422 -0.77 16.82 -31.67
C LYS A 422 0.21 16.26 -32.68
N SER A 423 0.50 14.97 -32.64
CA SER A 423 1.41 14.28 -33.55
C SER A 423 0.92 14.43 -35.02
N THR A 424 -0.35 14.10 -35.25
CA THR A 424 -0.94 14.20 -36.60
C THR A 424 -0.92 15.65 -37.13
N MET A 425 -1.24 16.62 -36.30
CA MET A 425 -1.25 18.03 -36.68
C MET A 425 0.15 18.54 -37.07
N LEU A 426 1.19 18.18 -36.31
CA LEU A 426 2.57 18.57 -36.58
C LEU A 426 3.12 17.88 -37.85
N ASP A 427 2.80 16.61 -38.05
CA ASP A 427 3.20 15.86 -39.25
C ASP A 427 2.57 16.43 -40.55
N LEU A 428 1.29 16.75 -40.52
CA LEU A 428 0.61 17.40 -41.65
C LEU A 428 1.22 18.78 -41.95
N SER A 429 1.53 19.57 -40.94
CA SER A 429 2.20 20.86 -41.10
C SER A 429 3.59 20.71 -41.71
N ALA A 430 4.40 19.77 -41.25
CA ALA A 430 5.73 19.49 -41.78
C ALA A 430 5.70 19.03 -43.26
N ASN A 431 4.74 18.18 -43.61
CA ASN A 431 4.58 17.71 -45.01
C ASN A 431 4.13 18.83 -45.96
N ASN A 432 3.22 19.69 -45.50
CA ASN A 432 2.80 20.86 -46.31
C ASN A 432 3.98 21.81 -46.59
N LEU A 433 4.83 22.06 -45.57
CA LEU A 433 6.04 22.89 -45.75
C LEU A 433 7.03 22.25 -46.74
N LYS A 434 7.22 20.93 -46.70
CA LYS A 434 8.08 20.22 -47.68
C LYS A 434 7.55 20.31 -49.10
N ILE A 435 6.24 20.20 -49.30
CA ILE A 435 5.58 20.32 -50.59
C ILE A 435 5.75 21.75 -51.14
N GLN A 436 5.47 22.77 -50.34
CA GLN A 436 5.67 24.18 -50.72
C GLN A 436 7.13 24.45 -51.11
N HIS A 437 8.10 23.98 -50.33
CA HIS A 437 9.52 24.16 -50.63
C HIS A 437 9.92 23.49 -51.97
N ARG A 438 9.41 22.27 -52.23
CA ARG A 438 9.63 21.60 -53.52
C ARG A 438 9.04 22.38 -54.71
N ILE A 439 7.86 22.93 -54.55
CA ILE A 439 7.20 23.75 -55.60
C ILE A 439 8.03 25.00 -55.86
N ILE A 440 8.40 25.74 -54.81
CA ILE A 440 9.21 26.98 -54.95
C ILE A 440 10.57 26.67 -55.62
N THR A 441 11.22 25.59 -55.24
CA THR A 441 12.51 25.18 -55.81
C THR A 441 12.39 24.79 -57.27
N LYS A 442 11.29 24.11 -57.68
CA LYS A 442 11.01 23.83 -59.10
C LYS A 442 10.77 25.11 -59.92
N PHE A 443 10.02 26.07 -59.37
CA PHE A 443 9.79 27.36 -60.05
C PHE A 443 11.08 28.16 -60.24
N ARG A 444 11.94 28.21 -59.17
CA ARG A 444 13.24 28.88 -59.26
C ARG A 444 14.17 28.24 -60.29
N LYS A 445 14.22 26.92 -60.42
CA LYS A 445 14.99 26.19 -61.42
C LYS A 445 14.46 26.50 -62.88
N LYS A 446 13.12 26.51 -63.04
CA LYS A 446 12.50 26.79 -64.31
C LYS A 446 12.79 28.23 -64.79
N LYS A 447 12.76 29.21 -63.90
CA LYS A 447 13.08 30.60 -64.19
C LYS A 447 14.57 30.76 -64.55
N LYS A 448 15.49 30.12 -63.88
CA LYS A 448 16.92 30.16 -64.16
C LYS A 448 17.28 29.54 -65.48
N ASN A 449 16.57 28.49 -65.91
CA ASN A 449 16.76 27.88 -67.25
C ASN A 449 16.16 28.73 -68.42
N GLN A 450 15.17 29.61 -68.11
CA GLN A 450 14.61 30.54 -69.12
C GLN A 450 15.45 31.81 -69.27
N GLU A 451 16.26 32.17 -68.26
CA GLU A 451 17.17 33.32 -68.30
C GLU A 451 18.55 32.96 -68.89
N SER A 452 18.85 31.66 -69.11
CA SER A 452 20.10 31.14 -69.63
C SER A 452 20.00 30.69 -71.14
N ASN A 453 18.80 30.77 -71.73
CA ASN A 453 18.54 30.61 -73.17
C ASN A 453 18.14 31.97 -73.78
#